data_6038bd150b7c01ccacd6fa98e2e0a2f4
#
_entry.id   6038bd150b7c01ccacd6fa98e2e0a2f4
#
_cell.length_a   1.000
_cell.length_b   1.000
_cell.length_c   1.000
_cell.angle_alpha   90.00
_cell.angle_beta   90.00
_cell.angle_gamma   90.00
#
_symmetry.space_group_name_H-M   'P 1'
#
loop_
_entity.id
_entity.type
_entity.pdbx_description
1 polymer ?
#
loop_
_entity_poly.entity_id
_entity_poly.type
_entity_poly.pdbx_seq_one_letter_code
_entity_poly.pdbx_strand_id
1 'polypeptide(L)'
;FVEVDEYCRTGEPGVYAVGDLIATPQLAHVAYAEAILVIKHALGESPMPVMYDRVPWAIYCHPEVAWAGPDEEQAKAAGHDVVVAKHPFKFNSRAQIVGETEGLVKIIAKRNADGSAGQVLGVHMVGPWVTEQLSGGYLAVNWEASVDEVAEFIQPHPSLSELFGETVMSLTGRNFNG
;
A
#
# COMPACT_ATOMS: atom_id res chain seq x y z
N PHE A 1 11.29 18.97 14.74
CA PHE A 1 11.03 19.05 13.31
C PHE A 1 10.79 20.49 12.88
N VAL A 2 11.13 20.80 11.62
CA VAL A 2 10.75 22.06 10.99
C VAL A 2 9.25 21.98 10.63
N GLU A 3 8.49 23.01 11.01
CA GLU A 3 7.08 23.11 10.64
C GLU A 3 6.96 23.54 9.17
N VAL A 4 6.11 22.82 8.43
CA VAL A 4 5.86 23.07 7.00
C VAL A 4 4.37 22.92 6.71
N ASP A 5 3.95 23.53 5.60
CA ASP A 5 2.61 23.27 5.03
C ASP A 5 2.61 22.05 4.09
N GLU A 6 1.47 21.82 3.44
CA GLU A 6 1.25 20.69 2.51
C GLU A 6 2.15 20.71 1.27
N TYR A 7 2.81 21.84 0.97
CA TYR A 7 3.80 21.99 -0.11
C TYR A 7 5.24 22.04 0.42
N CYS A 8 5.45 21.61 1.65
CA CYS A 8 6.76 21.64 2.33
C CYS A 8 7.35 23.06 2.49
N ARG A 9 6.53 24.12 2.42
CA ARG A 9 6.99 25.52 2.68
C ARG A 9 7.15 25.72 4.17
N THR A 10 8.23 26.38 4.56
CA THR A 10 8.42 26.90 5.92
C THR A 10 7.71 28.24 6.12
N GLY A 11 7.78 28.83 7.29
CA GLY A 11 7.30 30.20 7.52
C GLY A 11 8.13 31.28 6.79
N GLU A 12 9.33 30.97 6.29
CA GLU A 12 10.22 31.90 5.59
C GLU A 12 9.98 31.85 4.08
N PRO A 13 9.78 33.02 3.42
CA PRO A 13 9.56 33.08 1.99
C PRO A 13 10.67 32.43 1.15
N GLY A 14 10.31 31.54 0.25
CA GLY A 14 11.27 30.86 -0.64
C GLY A 14 12.10 29.75 0.03
N VAL A 15 11.81 29.41 1.29
CA VAL A 15 12.48 28.34 2.03
C VAL A 15 11.54 27.15 2.22
N TYR A 16 12.02 25.98 1.86
CA TYR A 16 11.31 24.70 1.95
C TYR A 16 12.11 23.73 2.82
N ALA A 17 11.43 22.76 3.41
CA ALA A 17 12.07 21.68 4.15
C ALA A 17 11.43 20.35 3.76
N VAL A 18 12.26 19.30 3.56
CA VAL A 18 11.83 17.95 3.15
C VAL A 18 12.60 16.87 3.90
N GLY A 19 12.10 15.65 3.90
CA GLY A 19 12.76 14.49 4.48
C GLY A 19 12.74 14.49 6.00
N ASP A 20 13.72 13.85 6.61
CA ASP A 20 13.75 13.51 8.04
C ASP A 20 13.76 14.73 8.99
N LEU A 21 13.92 15.93 8.47
CA LEU A 21 13.84 17.13 9.29
C LEU A 21 12.41 17.67 9.48
N ILE A 22 11.43 17.17 8.76
CA ILE A 22 10.00 17.48 8.92
C ILE A 22 9.21 16.32 9.52
N ALA A 23 8.00 16.56 10.02
CA ALA A 23 7.19 15.56 10.72
C ALA A 23 6.36 14.67 9.76
N THR A 24 7.02 14.12 8.74
CA THR A 24 6.44 13.17 7.76
C THR A 24 7.08 11.79 7.92
N PRO A 25 6.61 10.75 7.22
CA PRO A 25 7.27 9.45 7.27
C PRO A 25 8.74 9.55 6.88
N GLN A 26 9.64 9.15 7.79
CA GLN A 26 11.11 9.27 7.62
C GLN A 26 11.61 8.14 6.71
N LEU A 27 11.31 8.27 5.41
CA LEU A 27 11.61 7.31 4.37
C LEU A 27 12.24 8.02 3.17
N ALA A 28 13.34 7.49 2.63
CA ALA A 28 14.06 8.11 1.54
C ALA A 28 13.17 8.37 0.31
N HIS A 29 12.29 7.43 -0.05
CA HIS A 29 11.38 7.58 -1.17
C HIS A 29 10.27 8.61 -0.93
N VAL A 30 9.90 8.87 0.32
CA VAL A 30 8.99 9.97 0.70
C VAL A 30 9.71 11.30 0.50
N ALA A 31 10.95 11.41 0.98
CA ALA A 31 11.78 12.63 0.77
C ALA A 31 11.98 12.93 -0.72
N TYR A 32 12.11 11.91 -1.59
CA TYR A 32 12.19 12.12 -3.05
C TYR A 32 10.88 12.68 -3.60
N ALA A 33 9.74 12.18 -3.15
CA ALA A 33 8.43 12.70 -3.57
C ALA A 33 8.23 14.16 -3.10
N GLU A 34 8.60 14.48 -1.86
CA GLU A 34 8.57 15.83 -1.31
C GLU A 34 9.49 16.77 -2.10
N ALA A 35 10.69 16.34 -2.46
CA ALA A 35 11.60 17.15 -3.27
C ALA A 35 11.01 17.45 -4.67
N ILE A 36 10.38 16.47 -5.31
CA ILE A 36 9.69 16.69 -6.61
C ILE A 36 8.51 17.65 -6.43
N LEU A 37 7.72 17.50 -5.36
CA LEU A 37 6.64 18.42 -5.01
C LEU A 37 7.13 19.86 -4.89
N VAL A 38 8.21 20.07 -4.11
CA VAL A 38 8.83 21.37 -3.91
C VAL A 38 9.28 22.00 -5.21
N ILE A 39 9.98 21.25 -6.07
CA ILE A 39 10.45 21.77 -7.36
C ILE A 39 9.29 22.20 -8.25
N LYS A 40 8.26 21.39 -8.38
CA LYS A 40 7.06 21.72 -9.17
C LYS A 40 6.37 22.99 -8.63
N HIS A 41 6.16 23.03 -7.31
CA HIS A 41 5.55 24.19 -6.67
C HIS A 41 6.39 25.47 -6.83
N ALA A 42 7.72 25.40 -6.65
CA ALA A 42 8.63 26.53 -6.83
C ALA A 42 8.66 27.05 -8.28
N LEU A 43 8.39 26.20 -9.27
CA LEU A 43 8.26 26.56 -10.69
C LEU A 43 6.87 27.12 -11.04
N GLY A 44 5.97 27.26 -10.07
CA GLY A 44 4.63 27.81 -10.26
C GLY A 44 3.58 26.80 -10.75
N GLU A 45 3.90 25.50 -10.70
CA GLU A 45 2.91 24.46 -10.90
C GLU A 45 2.00 24.31 -9.68
N SER A 46 0.87 23.63 -9.84
CA SER A 46 -0.05 23.26 -8.77
C SER A 46 -0.06 21.73 -8.58
N PRO A 47 1.03 21.13 -8.09
CA PRO A 47 1.10 19.70 -7.89
C PRO A 47 0.17 19.26 -6.77
N MET A 48 -0.29 18.00 -6.83
CA MET A 48 -1.01 17.40 -5.72
C MET A 48 -0.04 17.17 -4.55
N PRO A 49 -0.41 17.55 -3.32
CA PRO A 49 0.37 17.23 -2.12
C PRO A 49 0.61 15.73 -1.93
N VAL A 50 1.66 15.37 -1.20
CA VAL A 50 1.95 13.97 -0.88
C VAL A 50 0.87 13.42 0.07
N MET A 51 0.26 12.31 -0.28
CA MET A 51 -0.72 11.61 0.55
C MET A 51 0.01 10.63 1.48
N TYR A 52 0.42 11.10 2.64
CA TYR A 52 1.27 10.35 3.57
C TYR A 52 0.61 9.09 4.16
N ASP A 53 -0.71 9.03 4.20
CA ASP A 53 -1.49 7.87 4.64
C ASP A 53 -1.45 6.69 3.65
N ARG A 54 -0.97 6.92 2.44
CA ARG A 54 -0.92 5.93 1.35
C ARG A 54 0.49 5.61 0.86
N VAL A 55 1.54 6.14 1.50
CA VAL A 55 2.93 5.85 1.08
C VAL A 55 3.26 4.38 1.31
N PRO A 56 4.12 3.78 0.47
CA PRO A 56 4.55 2.41 0.67
C PRO A 56 5.61 2.33 1.76
N TRP A 57 5.49 1.33 2.62
CA TRP A 57 6.46 1.01 3.67
C TRP A 57 7.14 -0.32 3.37
N ALA A 58 8.43 -0.40 3.63
CA ALA A 58 9.23 -1.60 3.43
C ALA A 58 10.23 -1.78 4.57
N ILE A 59 10.27 -2.99 5.14
CA ILE A 59 11.26 -3.40 6.15
C ILE A 59 12.00 -4.62 5.62
N TYR A 60 13.30 -4.46 5.39
CA TYR A 60 14.21 -5.45 4.82
C TYR A 60 14.75 -6.40 5.90
N CYS A 61 13.85 -7.09 6.58
CA CYS A 61 14.16 -8.15 7.53
C CYS A 61 13.92 -9.54 6.90
N HIS A 62 13.94 -10.62 7.69
CA HIS A 62 13.59 -11.95 7.21
C HIS A 62 12.60 -12.60 8.19
N PRO A 63 11.36 -12.92 7.72
CA PRO A 63 10.75 -12.54 6.45
C PRO A 63 10.56 -11.02 6.32
N GLU A 64 10.53 -10.49 5.09
CA GLU A 64 10.31 -9.07 4.83
C GLU A 64 8.90 -8.63 5.25
N VAL A 65 8.75 -7.32 5.53
CA VAL A 65 7.44 -6.72 5.81
C VAL A 65 7.23 -5.52 4.90
N ALA A 66 6.05 -5.43 4.26
CA ALA A 66 5.71 -4.31 3.40
C ALA A 66 4.21 -3.98 3.49
N TRP A 67 3.87 -2.70 3.40
CA TRP A 67 2.46 -2.29 3.39
C TRP A 67 2.24 -0.94 2.72
N ALA A 68 0.99 -0.69 2.32
CA ALA A 68 0.49 0.61 1.89
C ALA A 68 -0.95 0.78 2.36
N GLY A 69 -1.32 2.01 2.71
CA GLY A 69 -2.64 2.33 3.25
C GLY A 69 -2.82 1.95 4.72
N PRO A 70 -3.99 2.26 5.31
CA PRO A 70 -4.28 2.03 6.70
C PRO A 70 -4.36 0.55 7.06
N ASP A 71 -4.04 0.24 8.31
CA ASP A 71 -4.40 -1.04 8.90
C ASP A 71 -5.90 -1.10 9.24
N GLU A 72 -6.35 -2.25 9.78
CA GLU A 72 -7.77 -2.48 10.09
C GLU A 72 -8.31 -1.53 11.17
N GLU A 73 -7.50 -1.19 12.17
CA GLU A 73 -7.89 -0.29 13.26
C GLU A 73 -7.91 1.15 12.78
N GLN A 74 -6.91 1.56 12.02
CA GLN A 74 -6.83 2.89 11.40
C GLN A 74 -8.00 3.13 10.42
N ALA A 75 -8.33 2.14 9.58
CA ALA A 75 -9.45 2.25 8.66
C ALA A 75 -10.79 2.39 9.40
N LYS A 76 -11.01 1.62 10.47
CA LYS A 76 -12.20 1.75 11.33
C LYS A 76 -12.24 3.10 12.06
N ALA A 77 -11.11 3.57 12.58
CA ALA A 77 -11.01 4.88 13.23
C ALA A 77 -11.30 6.03 12.27
N ALA A 78 -10.97 5.88 10.97
CA ALA A 78 -11.34 6.81 9.91
C ALA A 78 -12.82 6.72 9.48
N GLY A 79 -13.62 5.86 10.11
CA GLY A 79 -15.06 5.73 9.87
C GLY A 79 -15.44 4.75 8.77
N HIS A 80 -14.50 3.94 8.27
CA HIS A 80 -14.80 2.90 7.29
C HIS A 80 -15.36 1.64 7.97
N ASP A 81 -16.46 1.09 7.44
CA ASP A 81 -16.78 -0.32 7.63
C ASP A 81 -15.90 -1.14 6.69
N VAL A 82 -15.25 -2.20 7.21
CA VAL A 82 -14.22 -2.94 6.46
C VAL A 82 -14.51 -4.43 6.40
N VAL A 83 -14.08 -5.02 5.29
CA VAL A 83 -13.91 -6.47 5.13
C VAL A 83 -12.42 -6.76 4.98
N VAL A 84 -11.99 -7.92 5.48
CA VAL A 84 -10.58 -8.30 5.50
C VAL A 84 -10.40 -9.71 4.99
N ALA A 85 -9.45 -9.91 4.09
CA ALA A 85 -8.98 -11.23 3.68
C ALA A 85 -7.51 -11.42 4.05
N LYS A 86 -7.12 -12.66 4.33
CA LYS A 86 -5.73 -13.05 4.66
C LYS A 86 -5.44 -14.42 4.05
N HIS A 87 -4.35 -14.50 3.28
CA HIS A 87 -3.87 -15.78 2.74
C HIS A 87 -2.39 -15.98 3.08
N PRO A 88 -2.03 -17.13 3.65
CA PRO A 88 -0.64 -17.43 4.01
C PRO A 88 0.17 -17.95 2.81
N PHE A 89 1.45 -17.57 2.73
CA PHE A 89 2.37 -18.01 1.68
C PHE A 89 2.55 -19.54 1.61
N LYS A 90 2.28 -20.27 2.68
CA LYS A 90 2.35 -21.75 2.69
C LYS A 90 1.46 -22.43 1.65
N PHE A 91 0.44 -21.75 1.12
CA PHE A 91 -0.43 -22.28 0.05
C PHE A 91 -0.05 -21.76 -1.34
N ASN A 92 0.93 -20.86 -1.43
CA ASN A 92 1.40 -20.35 -2.72
C ASN A 92 2.43 -21.31 -3.33
N SER A 93 2.20 -21.73 -4.58
CA SER A 93 3.05 -22.70 -5.28
C SER A 93 4.49 -22.22 -5.42
N ARG A 94 4.72 -20.95 -5.73
CA ARG A 94 6.07 -20.42 -5.87
C ARG A 94 6.83 -20.36 -4.55
N ALA A 95 6.14 -20.00 -3.46
CA ALA A 95 6.72 -20.01 -2.11
C ALA A 95 7.20 -21.43 -1.72
N GLN A 96 6.42 -22.46 -2.06
CA GLN A 96 6.82 -23.85 -1.85
C GLN A 96 8.03 -24.24 -2.70
N ILE A 97 8.07 -23.83 -3.96
CA ILE A 97 9.19 -24.13 -4.88
C ILE A 97 10.49 -23.51 -4.37
N VAL A 98 10.46 -22.29 -3.85
CA VAL A 98 11.66 -21.61 -3.33
C VAL A 98 11.98 -21.96 -1.87
N GLY A 99 11.07 -22.68 -1.19
CA GLY A 99 11.25 -23.07 0.21
C GLY A 99 11.01 -21.98 1.24
N GLU A 100 10.34 -20.87 0.85
CA GLU A 100 10.06 -19.73 1.72
C GLU A 100 8.54 -19.55 1.87
N THR A 101 7.96 -20.23 2.85
CA THR A 101 6.50 -20.33 3.02
C THR A 101 5.96 -19.55 4.23
N GLU A 102 6.83 -18.83 4.94
CA GLU A 102 6.43 -18.03 6.09
C GLU A 102 5.76 -16.71 5.65
N GLY A 103 4.76 -16.30 6.42
CA GLY A 103 4.09 -15.03 6.22
C GLY A 103 2.73 -15.13 5.52
N LEU A 104 2.20 -13.98 5.16
CA LEU A 104 0.85 -13.83 4.59
C LEU A 104 0.71 -12.53 3.81
N VAL A 105 -0.32 -12.48 2.98
CA VAL A 105 -0.90 -11.24 2.43
C VAL A 105 -2.22 -10.97 3.12
N LYS A 106 -2.42 -9.72 3.56
CA LYS A 106 -3.67 -9.20 4.16
C LYS A 106 -4.18 -8.03 3.32
N ILE A 107 -5.44 -8.10 2.90
CA ILE A 107 -6.14 -7.04 2.20
C ILE A 107 -7.24 -6.48 3.09
N ILE A 108 -7.32 -5.16 3.16
CA ILE A 108 -8.38 -4.43 3.84
C ILE A 108 -9.17 -3.68 2.77
N ALA A 109 -10.45 -3.96 2.66
CA ALA A 109 -11.33 -3.31 1.70
C ALA A 109 -12.53 -2.67 2.42
N LYS A 110 -13.07 -1.63 1.82
CA LYS A 110 -14.30 -0.98 2.28
C LYS A 110 -15.49 -1.94 2.09
N ARG A 111 -16.37 -2.03 3.09
CA ARG A 111 -17.66 -2.71 2.92
C ARG A 111 -18.65 -1.78 2.26
N ASN A 112 -19.26 -2.23 1.19
CA ASN A 112 -20.36 -1.53 0.52
C ASN A 112 -21.68 -1.69 1.29
N ALA A 113 -22.69 -0.88 0.96
CA ALA A 113 -23.99 -0.91 1.61
C ALA A 113 -24.74 -2.26 1.39
N ASP A 114 -24.45 -2.98 0.33
CA ASP A 114 -24.99 -4.31 0.02
C ASP A 114 -24.21 -5.46 0.71
N GLY A 115 -23.17 -5.12 1.47
CA GLY A 115 -22.31 -6.06 2.18
C GLY A 115 -21.13 -6.59 1.37
N SER A 116 -21.03 -6.28 0.09
CA SER A 116 -19.89 -6.68 -0.76
C SER A 116 -18.62 -5.92 -0.39
N ALA A 117 -17.47 -6.44 -0.83
CA ALA A 117 -16.20 -5.71 -0.72
C ALA A 117 -16.08 -4.70 -1.87
N GLY A 118 -15.69 -3.47 -1.53
CA GLY A 118 -15.55 -2.36 -2.47
C GLY A 118 -14.10 -1.95 -2.69
N GLN A 119 -13.78 -0.68 -2.44
CA GLN A 119 -12.45 -0.10 -2.61
C GLN A 119 -11.40 -0.80 -1.74
N VAL A 120 -10.22 -1.09 -2.30
CA VAL A 120 -9.04 -1.53 -1.56
C VAL A 120 -8.48 -0.34 -0.78
N LEU A 121 -8.50 -0.44 0.56
CA LEU A 121 -8.02 0.60 1.46
C LEU A 121 -6.57 0.37 1.87
N GLY A 122 -6.20 -0.88 2.15
CA GLY A 122 -4.87 -1.22 2.64
C GLY A 122 -4.41 -2.61 2.20
N VAL A 123 -3.12 -2.72 1.96
CA VAL A 123 -2.41 -3.96 1.62
C VAL A 123 -1.24 -4.13 2.56
N HIS A 124 -1.18 -5.25 3.28
CA HIS A 124 -0.14 -5.56 4.24
C HIS A 124 0.42 -6.96 3.96
N MET A 125 1.73 -7.07 3.89
CA MET A 125 2.41 -8.29 3.51
C MET A 125 3.55 -8.61 4.47
N VAL A 126 3.72 -9.87 4.82
CA VAL A 126 4.90 -10.42 5.49
C VAL A 126 5.29 -11.66 4.71
N GLY A 127 6.55 -11.78 4.30
CA GLY A 127 6.98 -12.97 3.57
C GLY A 127 8.15 -12.74 2.62
N PRO A 128 8.41 -13.70 1.71
CA PRO A 128 9.53 -13.59 0.78
C PRO A 128 9.29 -12.49 -0.24
N TRP A 129 10.26 -11.57 -0.37
CA TRP A 129 10.28 -10.52 -1.41
C TRP A 129 9.02 -9.64 -1.44
N VAL A 130 8.35 -9.47 -0.31
CA VAL A 130 7.11 -8.66 -0.28
C VAL A 130 7.36 -7.18 -0.50
N THR A 131 8.58 -6.69 -0.26
CA THR A 131 8.99 -5.32 -0.57
C THR A 131 8.94 -5.04 -2.08
N GLU A 132 9.26 -6.05 -2.91
CA GLU A 132 9.16 -5.97 -4.38
C GLU A 132 7.73 -6.24 -4.88
N GLN A 133 6.97 -7.10 -4.19
CA GLN A 133 5.61 -7.46 -4.56
C GLN A 133 4.58 -6.36 -4.25
N LEU A 134 4.89 -5.44 -3.33
CA LEU A 134 3.95 -4.42 -2.86
C LEU A 134 3.45 -3.49 -3.98
N SER A 135 4.20 -3.33 -5.08
CA SER A 135 3.91 -2.35 -6.14
C SER A 135 2.47 -2.43 -6.67
N GLY A 136 1.94 -3.62 -6.91
CA GLY A 136 0.55 -3.82 -7.34
C GLY A 136 -0.46 -3.38 -6.28
N GLY A 137 -0.20 -3.72 -5.02
CA GLY A 137 -1.02 -3.31 -3.89
C GLY A 137 -0.97 -1.80 -3.64
N TYR A 138 0.22 -1.20 -3.77
CA TYR A 138 0.40 0.25 -3.68
C TYR A 138 -0.41 1.00 -4.75
N LEU A 139 -0.38 0.52 -6.00
CA LEU A 139 -1.19 1.10 -7.07
C LEU A 139 -2.69 0.96 -6.80
N ALA A 140 -3.14 -0.21 -6.33
CA ALA A 140 -4.55 -0.44 -6.00
C ALA A 140 -5.05 0.54 -4.93
N VAL A 141 -4.27 0.78 -3.86
CA VAL A 141 -4.60 1.74 -2.80
C VAL A 141 -4.63 3.17 -3.34
N ASN A 142 -3.61 3.60 -4.10
CA ASN A 142 -3.51 4.99 -4.55
C ASN A 142 -4.49 5.36 -5.66
N TRP A 143 -4.85 4.40 -6.51
CA TRP A 143 -5.86 4.60 -7.56
C TRP A 143 -7.28 4.31 -7.08
N GLU A 144 -7.45 4.00 -5.80
CA GLU A 144 -8.75 3.71 -5.20
C GLU A 144 -9.49 2.57 -5.91
N ALA A 145 -8.71 1.60 -6.41
CA ALA A 145 -9.23 0.48 -7.17
C ALA A 145 -10.20 -0.36 -6.33
N SER A 146 -11.26 -0.83 -6.95
CA SER A 146 -12.17 -1.77 -6.33
C SER A 146 -11.58 -3.19 -6.27
N VAL A 147 -12.07 -3.97 -5.34
CA VAL A 147 -11.74 -5.40 -5.23
C VAL A 147 -12.04 -6.12 -6.54
N ASP A 148 -13.16 -5.82 -7.20
CA ASP A 148 -13.53 -6.44 -8.47
C ASP A 148 -12.54 -6.13 -9.59
N GLU A 149 -12.09 -4.87 -9.72
CA GLU A 149 -11.08 -4.48 -10.73
C GLU A 149 -9.75 -5.18 -10.50
N VAL A 150 -9.28 -5.25 -9.25
CA VAL A 150 -8.00 -5.91 -8.92
C VAL A 150 -8.11 -7.43 -9.09
N ALA A 151 -9.26 -8.02 -8.81
CA ALA A 151 -9.49 -9.46 -8.96
C ALA A 151 -9.47 -9.96 -10.43
N GLU A 152 -9.62 -9.05 -11.40
CA GLU A 152 -9.53 -9.38 -12.83
C GLU A 152 -8.08 -9.39 -13.36
N PHE A 153 -7.08 -8.98 -12.55
CA PHE A 153 -5.68 -8.99 -12.99
C PHE A 153 -5.16 -10.42 -13.16
N ILE A 154 -4.58 -10.69 -14.33
CA ILE A 154 -3.91 -11.95 -14.60
C ILE A 154 -2.52 -11.93 -13.95
N GLN A 155 -2.31 -12.81 -12.99
CA GLN A 155 -1.01 -13.00 -12.34
C GLN A 155 -0.22 -14.11 -13.06
N PRO A 156 1.12 -13.96 -13.23
CA PRO A 156 1.93 -15.01 -13.83
C PRO A 156 2.03 -16.23 -12.90
N HIS A 157 1.89 -17.44 -13.43
CA HIS A 157 2.01 -18.70 -12.68
C HIS A 157 3.29 -19.46 -13.04
N PRO A 158 4.07 -20.00 -12.07
CA PRO A 158 3.93 -19.75 -10.63
C PRO A 158 4.69 -18.49 -10.20
N SER A 159 4.07 -17.66 -9.37
CA SER A 159 4.70 -16.46 -8.82
C SER A 159 4.31 -16.23 -7.36
N LEU A 160 5.12 -15.44 -6.64
CA LEU A 160 4.76 -15.02 -5.28
C LEU A 160 3.62 -14.00 -5.30
N SER A 161 3.56 -13.16 -6.34
CA SER A 161 2.52 -12.13 -6.51
C SER A 161 1.11 -12.69 -6.73
N GLU A 162 0.96 -13.97 -7.13
CA GLU A 162 -0.36 -14.63 -7.20
C GLU A 162 -1.10 -14.56 -5.87
N LEU A 163 -0.38 -14.64 -4.73
CA LEU A 163 -1.02 -14.61 -3.42
C LEU A 163 -1.77 -13.29 -3.16
N PHE A 164 -1.25 -12.16 -3.68
CA PHE A 164 -1.97 -10.88 -3.65
C PHE A 164 -3.28 -10.98 -4.44
N GLY A 165 -3.23 -11.45 -5.68
CA GLY A 165 -4.42 -11.60 -6.54
C GLY A 165 -5.45 -12.56 -5.95
N GLU A 166 -5.02 -13.73 -5.43
CA GLU A 166 -5.89 -14.71 -4.77
C GLU A 166 -6.55 -14.12 -3.52
N THR A 167 -5.79 -13.36 -2.72
CA THR A 167 -6.34 -12.71 -1.52
C THR A 167 -7.41 -11.69 -1.88
N VAL A 168 -7.19 -10.88 -2.91
CA VAL A 168 -8.20 -9.93 -3.38
C VAL A 168 -9.40 -10.66 -3.96
N MET A 169 -9.18 -11.69 -4.79
CA MET A 169 -10.25 -12.47 -5.40
C MET A 169 -11.18 -13.13 -4.36
N SER A 170 -10.63 -13.59 -3.23
CA SER A 170 -11.45 -14.18 -2.17
C SER A 170 -12.50 -13.22 -1.59
N LEU A 171 -12.25 -11.91 -1.66
CA LEU A 171 -13.21 -10.88 -1.24
C LEU A 171 -14.39 -10.72 -2.21
N THR A 172 -14.30 -11.24 -3.43
CA THR A 172 -15.42 -11.28 -4.40
C THR A 172 -16.30 -12.52 -4.23
N GLY A 173 -16.01 -13.37 -3.27
CA GLY A 173 -16.68 -14.69 -3.12
C GLY A 173 -16.18 -15.76 -4.08
N ARG A 174 -15.15 -15.46 -4.90
CA ARG A 174 -14.50 -16.42 -5.81
C ARG A 174 -13.20 -16.92 -5.15
N ASN A 175 -12.96 -18.20 -5.19
CA ASN A 175 -11.71 -18.82 -4.73
C ASN A 175 -11.14 -19.72 -5.81
N PHE A 176 -9.83 -19.63 -6.09
CA PHE A 176 -9.16 -20.59 -7.00
C PHE A 176 -8.88 -21.93 -6.31
N ASN A 177 -8.60 -21.88 -5.01
CA ASN A 177 -8.20 -23.03 -4.21
C ASN A 177 -9.19 -23.22 -3.07
N GLY A 178 -10.44 -23.54 -3.42
CA GLY A 178 -11.65 -23.61 -2.61
C GLY A 178 -11.57 -24.21 -1.21
#